data_02fc0fc0eb7f95c2f6f18a3a9fa73f81
#
_entry.id   02fc0fc0eb7f95c2f6f18a3a9fa73f81
#
_cell.length_a   1.000
_cell.length_b   1.000
_cell.length_c   1.000
_cell.angle_alpha   90.00
_cell.angle_beta   90.00
_cell.angle_gamma   90.00
#
_symmetry.space_group_name_H-M   'P 1'
#
loop_
_entity.id
_entity.type
_entity.pdbx_description
1 polymer ?
#
loop_
_entity_poly.entity_id
_entity_poly.type
_entity_poly.pdbx_seq_one_letter_code
_entity_poly.pdbx_strand_id
1 'polypeptide(L)'
;MNETITTVLYCAFLAMQVADVLTTIRALDGGCVEANKIVRWVMDKLGVVPALALLKVAASGIMLAAVILSPIVTGYALIALCALYAWVIINNIRAIRASGGKP
;
A
#
# COMPACT_ATOMS: atom_id res chain seq x y z
N MET A 1 18.12 15.26 2.78
CA MET A 1 16.66 15.57 2.82
C MET A 1 16.31 15.99 4.24
N ASN A 2 15.57 17.06 4.42
CA ASN A 2 15.26 17.54 5.76
C ASN A 2 14.09 16.78 6.39
N GLU A 3 13.91 16.95 7.70
CA GLU A 3 12.87 16.23 8.45
C GLU A 3 11.44 16.58 7.98
N THR A 4 11.22 17.84 7.58
CA THR A 4 9.92 18.28 7.11
C THR A 4 9.52 17.52 5.83
N ILE A 5 10.45 17.42 4.87
CA ILE A 5 10.21 16.70 3.62
C ILE A 5 9.98 15.21 3.90
N THR A 6 10.79 14.60 4.78
CA THR A 6 10.62 13.21 5.16
C THR A 6 9.26 12.96 5.82
N THR A 7 8.82 13.87 6.69
CA THR A 7 7.50 13.77 7.32
C THR A 7 6.37 13.87 6.29
N VAL A 8 6.46 14.80 5.36
CA VAL A 8 5.48 14.94 4.27
C VAL A 8 5.43 13.68 3.43
N LEU A 9 6.59 13.12 3.08
CA LEU A 9 6.66 11.86 2.31
C LEU A 9 6.07 10.70 3.08
N TYR A 10 6.27 10.62 4.38
CA TYR A 10 5.67 9.57 5.20
C TYR A 10 4.15 9.71 5.24
N CYS A 11 3.63 10.92 5.38
CA CYS A 11 2.19 11.17 5.32
C CYS A 11 1.61 10.78 3.97
N ALA A 12 2.31 11.09 2.87
CA ALA A 12 1.92 10.65 1.53
C ALA A 12 1.92 9.12 1.42
N PHE A 13 2.93 8.47 1.99
CA PHE A 13 3.01 7.01 2.04
C PHE A 13 1.81 6.41 2.77
N LEU A 14 1.42 6.98 3.93
CA LEU A 14 0.25 6.51 4.68
C LEU A 14 -1.04 6.67 3.87
N ALA A 15 -1.21 7.82 3.20
CA ALA A 15 -2.36 8.05 2.34
C ALA A 15 -2.42 7.02 1.20
N MET A 16 -1.27 6.69 0.61
CA MET A 16 -1.18 5.69 -0.44
C MET A 16 -1.50 4.28 0.08
N GLN A 17 -1.16 3.96 1.34
CA GLN A 17 -1.55 2.69 1.94
C GLN A 17 -3.07 2.56 2.00
N VAL A 18 -3.77 3.62 2.39
CA VAL A 18 -5.23 3.63 2.43
C VAL A 18 -5.80 3.44 1.02
N ALA A 19 -5.29 4.21 0.04
CA ALA A 19 -5.75 4.10 -1.35
C ALA A 19 -5.49 2.70 -1.92
N ASP A 20 -4.33 2.10 -1.62
CA ASP A 20 -4.01 0.74 -2.05
C ASP A 20 -5.00 -0.28 -1.47
N VAL A 21 -5.30 -0.18 -0.18
CA VAL A 21 -6.27 -1.07 0.47
C VAL A 21 -7.65 -0.93 -0.18
N LEU A 22 -8.14 0.29 -0.34
CA LEU A 22 -9.47 0.54 -0.89
C LEU A 22 -9.59 0.05 -2.33
N THR A 23 -8.58 0.34 -3.17
CA THR A 23 -8.60 -0.10 -4.57
C THR A 23 -8.41 -1.61 -4.69
N THR A 24 -7.62 -2.22 -3.80
CA THR A 24 -7.44 -3.68 -3.78
C THR A 24 -8.74 -4.39 -3.41
N ILE A 25 -9.42 -3.94 -2.36
CA ILE A 25 -10.71 -4.52 -1.95
C ILE A 25 -11.72 -4.41 -3.10
N ARG A 26 -11.79 -3.25 -3.74
CA ARG A 26 -12.72 -3.04 -4.85
C ARG A 26 -12.40 -3.93 -6.05
N ALA A 27 -11.11 -4.10 -6.38
CA ALA A 27 -10.70 -4.99 -7.45
C ALA A 27 -11.05 -6.45 -7.15
N LEU A 28 -10.80 -6.91 -5.91
CA LEU A 28 -11.12 -8.27 -5.49
C LEU A 28 -12.64 -8.53 -5.50
N ASP A 29 -13.43 -7.55 -5.06
CA ASP A 29 -14.89 -7.64 -5.12
C ASP A 29 -15.40 -7.77 -6.56
N GLY A 30 -14.69 -7.19 -7.51
CA GLY A 30 -14.99 -7.29 -8.95
C GLY A 30 -14.52 -8.59 -9.61
N GLY A 31 -13.96 -9.52 -8.84
CA GLY A 31 -13.50 -10.82 -9.33
C GLY A 31 -12.02 -10.92 -9.63
N CYS A 32 -11.25 -9.86 -9.42
CA CYS A 32 -9.79 -9.89 -9.57
C CYS A 32 -9.16 -10.76 -8.48
N VAL A 33 -7.99 -11.32 -8.78
CA VAL A 33 -7.24 -12.17 -7.84
C VAL A 33 -5.96 -11.44 -7.44
N GLU A 34 -5.59 -11.53 -6.16
CA GLU A 34 -4.33 -10.97 -5.67
C GLU A 34 -3.14 -11.64 -6.36
N ALA A 35 -2.29 -10.85 -6.99
CA ALA A 35 -1.14 -11.35 -7.72
C ALA A 35 -0.01 -11.83 -6.81
N ASN A 36 0.14 -11.22 -5.63
CA ASN A 36 1.19 -11.60 -4.68
C ASN A 36 0.77 -12.86 -3.91
N LYS A 37 1.52 -13.94 -4.10
CA LYS A 37 1.19 -15.25 -3.50
C LYS A 37 1.22 -15.24 -1.97
N ILE A 38 2.14 -14.47 -1.38
CA ILE A 38 2.25 -14.38 0.08
C ILE A 38 1.05 -13.63 0.66
N VAL A 39 0.70 -12.51 0.05
CA VAL A 39 -0.47 -11.72 0.43
C VAL A 39 -1.75 -12.53 0.26
N ARG A 40 -1.87 -13.24 -0.85
CA ARG A 40 -3.02 -14.11 -1.11
C ARG A 40 -3.15 -15.21 -0.06
N TRP A 41 -2.02 -15.81 0.33
CA TRP A 41 -2.01 -16.82 1.38
C TRP A 41 -2.51 -16.27 2.71
N VAL A 42 -2.05 -15.06 3.10
CA VAL A 42 -2.51 -14.39 4.32
C VAL A 42 -4.01 -14.07 4.24
N MET A 43 -4.48 -13.62 3.07
CA MET A 43 -5.90 -13.35 2.84
C MET A 43 -6.75 -14.62 3.00
N ASP A 44 -6.26 -15.76 2.49
CA ASP A 44 -6.97 -17.03 2.60
C ASP A 44 -7.09 -17.50 4.06
N LYS A 45 -6.08 -17.19 4.88
CA LYS A 45 -6.05 -17.60 6.30
C LYS A 45 -6.86 -16.68 7.20
N LEU A 46 -6.78 -15.37 6.99
CA LEU A 46 -7.34 -14.35 7.87
C LEU A 46 -8.56 -13.64 7.33
N GLY A 47 -8.85 -13.78 6.04
CA GLY A 47 -9.81 -12.97 5.33
C GLY A 47 -9.16 -11.74 4.71
N VAL A 48 -9.83 -11.13 3.73
CA VAL A 48 -9.24 -10.04 2.93
C VAL A 48 -8.97 -8.81 3.79
N VAL A 49 -9.98 -8.31 4.51
CA VAL A 49 -9.83 -7.05 5.26
C VAL A 49 -8.84 -7.20 6.43
N PRO A 50 -8.93 -8.24 7.30
CA PRO A 50 -7.93 -8.40 8.37
C PRO A 50 -6.52 -8.59 7.84
N ALA A 51 -6.34 -9.32 6.73
CA ALA A 51 -5.02 -9.54 6.14
C ALA A 51 -4.42 -8.22 5.66
N LEU A 52 -5.18 -7.42 4.91
CA LEU A 52 -4.72 -6.12 4.43
C LEU A 52 -4.41 -5.17 5.59
N ALA A 53 -5.28 -5.13 6.61
CA ALA A 53 -5.05 -4.29 7.77
C ALA A 53 -3.76 -4.68 8.50
N LEU A 54 -3.54 -5.96 8.73
CA LEU A 54 -2.33 -6.47 9.40
C LEU A 54 -1.08 -6.10 8.62
N LEU A 55 -1.07 -6.37 7.30
CA LEU A 55 0.09 -6.11 6.45
C LEU A 55 0.40 -4.61 6.38
N LYS A 56 -0.62 -3.76 6.29
CA LYS A 56 -0.43 -2.31 6.20
C LYS A 56 0.01 -1.69 7.52
N VAL A 57 -0.54 -2.16 8.63
CA VAL A 57 -0.10 -1.71 9.97
C VAL A 57 1.35 -2.10 10.20
N ALA A 58 1.73 -3.33 9.86
CA ALA A 58 3.11 -3.79 9.99
C ALA A 58 4.07 -2.96 9.13
N ALA A 59 3.74 -2.75 7.85
CA ALA A 59 4.56 -1.96 6.94
C ALA A 59 4.69 -0.50 7.41
N SER A 60 3.58 0.11 7.85
CA SER A 60 3.58 1.49 8.33
C SER A 60 4.37 1.64 9.63
N GLY A 61 4.27 0.66 10.54
CA GLY A 61 5.03 0.66 11.79
C GLY A 61 6.54 0.51 11.55
N ILE A 62 6.93 -0.37 10.65
CA ILE A 62 8.34 -0.56 10.27
C ILE A 62 8.87 0.74 9.65
N MET A 63 8.10 1.36 8.78
CA MET A 63 8.50 2.60 8.13
C MET A 63 8.60 3.76 9.11
N LEU A 64 7.69 3.85 10.08
CA LEU A 64 7.77 4.86 11.14
C LEU A 64 9.05 4.70 11.95
N ALA A 65 9.39 3.48 12.35
CA ALA A 65 10.63 3.20 13.06
C ALA A 65 11.85 3.61 12.23
N ALA A 66 11.84 3.33 10.93
CA ALA A 66 12.92 3.71 10.02
C ALA A 66 13.05 5.24 9.90
N VAL A 67 11.93 5.97 9.83
CA VAL A 67 11.95 7.44 9.80
C VAL A 67 12.58 8.01 11.06
N ILE A 68 12.25 7.46 12.22
CA ILE A 68 12.81 7.91 13.50
C ILE A 68 14.32 7.64 13.58
N LEU A 69 14.75 6.44 13.13
CA LEU A 69 16.14 6.00 13.25
C LEU A 69 17.06 6.60 12.20
N SER A 70 16.58 6.81 10.98
CA SER A 70 17.42 7.31 9.88
C SER A 70 16.57 8.11 8.89
N PRO A 71 16.24 9.37 9.22
CA PRO A 71 15.33 10.17 8.39
C PRO A 71 15.87 10.46 6.98
N ILE A 72 17.18 10.63 6.82
CA ILE A 72 17.77 10.95 5.50
C ILE A 72 17.62 9.78 4.54
N VAL A 73 18.11 8.59 4.94
CA VAL A 73 18.05 7.38 4.11
C VAL A 73 16.59 6.98 3.85
N THR A 74 15.77 7.05 4.89
CA THR A 74 14.36 6.71 4.80
C THR A 74 13.60 7.66 3.88
N GLY A 75 13.98 8.96 3.85
CA GLY A 75 13.39 9.93 2.93
C GLY A 75 13.53 9.49 1.48
N TYR A 76 14.72 9.06 1.06
CA TYR A 76 14.94 8.55 -0.30
C TYR A 76 14.17 7.25 -0.55
N ALA A 77 14.13 6.35 0.43
CA ALA A 77 13.35 5.12 0.34
C ALA A 77 11.85 5.41 0.19
N LEU A 78 11.34 6.43 0.90
CA LEU A 78 9.94 6.85 0.79
C LEU A 78 9.60 7.38 -0.60
N ILE A 79 10.50 8.11 -1.24
CA ILE A 79 10.28 8.57 -2.63
C ILE A 79 10.10 7.37 -3.55
N ALA A 80 10.98 6.37 -3.44
CA ALA A 80 10.88 5.17 -4.26
C ALA A 80 9.59 4.38 -3.97
N LEU A 81 9.23 4.25 -2.70
CA LEU A 81 8.00 3.54 -2.30
C LEU A 81 6.74 4.28 -2.76
N CYS A 82 6.71 5.60 -2.65
CA CYS A 82 5.58 6.39 -3.15
C CYS A 82 5.40 6.20 -4.65
N ALA A 83 6.48 6.18 -5.42
CA ALA A 83 6.41 5.92 -6.85
C ALA A 83 5.88 4.51 -7.13
N LEU A 84 6.36 3.51 -6.39
CA LEU A 84 5.90 2.13 -6.53
C LEU A 84 4.41 2.00 -6.19
N TYR A 85 3.95 2.58 -5.08
CA TYR A 85 2.55 2.52 -4.70
C TYR A 85 1.64 3.29 -5.64
N ALA A 86 2.10 4.41 -6.20
CA ALA A 86 1.36 5.11 -7.24
C ALA A 86 1.11 4.19 -8.44
N TRP A 87 2.13 3.43 -8.86
CA TRP A 87 2.01 2.44 -9.92
C TRP A 87 1.03 1.32 -9.55
N VAL A 88 1.11 0.79 -8.32
CA VAL A 88 0.20 -0.25 -7.83
C VAL A 88 -1.25 0.25 -7.84
N ILE A 89 -1.49 1.46 -7.34
CA ILE A 89 -2.83 2.06 -7.30
C ILE A 89 -3.38 2.23 -8.72
N ILE A 90 -2.56 2.71 -9.65
CA ILE A 90 -2.95 2.84 -11.05
C ILE A 90 -3.35 1.48 -11.64
N ASN A 91 -2.56 0.44 -11.36
CA ASN A 91 -2.89 -0.91 -11.81
C ASN A 91 -4.18 -1.43 -11.19
N ASN A 92 -4.43 -1.15 -9.92
CA ASN A 92 -5.68 -1.53 -9.26
C ASN A 92 -6.87 -0.83 -9.92
N ILE A 93 -6.74 0.46 -10.25
CA ILE A 93 -7.79 1.21 -10.94
C ILE A 93 -8.04 0.63 -12.34
N ARG A 94 -6.99 0.28 -13.06
CA ARG A 94 -7.12 -0.36 -14.38
C ARG A 94 -7.85 -1.69 -14.28
N ALA A 95 -7.55 -2.50 -13.27
CA ALA A 95 -8.23 -3.77 -13.03
C ALA A 95 -9.72 -3.56 -12.72
N ILE A 96 -10.05 -2.55 -11.91
CA ILE A 96 -11.44 -2.20 -11.61
C ILE A 96 -12.17 -1.80 -12.89
N ARG A 97 -11.56 -0.97 -13.73
CA ARG A 97 -12.16 -0.55 -15.01
C ARG A 97 -12.32 -1.72 -15.96
N ALA A 98 -11.36 -2.63 -16.03
CA ALA A 98 -11.42 -3.82 -16.88
C ALA A 98 -12.56 -4.76 -16.45
N SER A 99 -12.94 -4.77 -15.17
CA SER A 99 -14.09 -5.53 -14.66
C SER A 99 -15.42 -4.81 -14.85
N GLY A 100 -15.45 -3.70 -15.59
CA GLY A 100 -16.64 -2.90 -15.84
C GLY A 100 -16.98 -1.95 -14.70
N GLY A 101 -16.02 -1.64 -13.84
CA GLY A 101 -16.20 -0.75 -12.70
C GLY A 101 -17.01 -1.38 -11.56
N LYS A 102 -17.22 -2.68 -11.57
CA LYS A 102 -17.93 -3.40 -10.51
C LYS A 102 -17.05 -3.51 -9.25
N PRO A 103 -17.62 -3.28 -8.08
CA PRO A 103 -16.87 -3.51 -6.85
C PRO A 103 -16.54 -4.97 -6.63
#